data_451bcef244f550769398f3febaaf0774
#
_entry.id   451bcef244f550769398f3febaaf0774
#
_cell.length_a   1.000
_cell.length_b   1.000
_cell.length_c   1.000
_cell.angle_alpha   90.00
_cell.angle_beta   90.00
_cell.angle_gamma   90.00
#
_symmetry.space_group_name_H-M   'P 1'
#
loop_
_entity.id
_entity.type
_entity.pdbx_description
1 polymer ?
#
loop_
_entity_poly.entity_id
_entity_poly.type
_entity_poly.pdbx_seq_one_letter_code
_entity_poly.pdbx_strand_id
1 'polypeptide(L)'
;MTPFVNTALKAARRAASMMTRASNNLDAVVYDSKAFNDFVSEVDKESERIILEVLSEAYPHHRITTEESGSHGKAKAEYEWIIDPLDGTTNFLHGHGQYAISIAFLHKGLVEEALVFAPERNELFTASKGKGALLNDRRIRVSKRKEMNECLIGTGFPVVDQSMMDQYLAILKDFLGKTAGARREGSAALDLCNVAAGRLDGFFEFNLKPWDIAAGSLIVQEAGGIVTDFEGEQTWLRTGNIVAAPPKVLAQMLQVIEAHK
;
A
#
# COMPACT_ATOMS: atom_id res chain seq x y z
N MET A 1 -21.01 -0.89 0.18
CA MET A 1 -19.86 -1.47 0.93
C MET A 1 -20.32 -2.74 1.62
N THR A 2 -19.44 -3.74 1.76
CA THR A 2 -19.69 -4.95 2.52
C THR A 2 -19.62 -4.69 4.03
N PRO A 3 -20.12 -5.60 4.89
CA PRO A 3 -19.94 -5.45 6.35
C PRO A 3 -18.46 -5.34 6.77
N PHE A 4 -17.57 -6.07 6.10
CA PHE A 4 -16.13 -6.03 6.36
C PHE A 4 -15.54 -4.65 6.07
N VAL A 5 -15.82 -4.08 4.88
CA VAL A 5 -15.36 -2.71 4.51
C VAL A 5 -15.96 -1.67 5.45
N ASN A 6 -17.22 -1.80 5.87
CA ASN A 6 -17.82 -0.85 6.81
C ASN A 6 -17.13 -0.88 8.18
N THR A 7 -16.76 -2.06 8.68
CA THR A 7 -16.03 -2.18 9.96
C THR A 7 -14.61 -1.63 9.82
N ALA A 8 -13.91 -1.96 8.73
CA ALA A 8 -12.59 -1.40 8.42
C ALA A 8 -12.65 0.14 8.34
N LEU A 9 -13.68 0.70 7.71
CA LEU A 9 -13.88 2.15 7.61
C LEU A 9 -14.11 2.80 8.98
N LYS A 10 -14.91 2.15 9.85
CA LYS A 10 -15.10 2.62 11.24
C LYS A 10 -13.75 2.67 11.98
N ALA A 11 -12.94 1.63 11.84
CA ALA A 11 -11.61 1.54 12.46
C ALA A 11 -10.68 2.63 11.91
N ALA A 12 -10.53 2.72 10.58
CA ALA A 12 -9.68 3.69 9.91
C ALA A 12 -10.05 5.14 10.24
N ARG A 13 -11.34 5.49 10.29
CA ARG A 13 -11.78 6.84 10.66
C ARG A 13 -11.46 7.20 12.10
N ARG A 14 -11.58 6.26 13.05
CA ARG A 14 -11.19 6.48 14.45
C ARG A 14 -9.68 6.73 14.57
N ALA A 15 -8.87 5.90 13.92
CA ALA A 15 -7.42 6.06 13.88
C ALA A 15 -7.01 7.37 13.19
N ALA A 16 -7.56 7.68 12.03
CA ALA A 16 -7.30 8.90 11.29
C ALA A 16 -7.64 10.18 12.10
N SER A 17 -8.72 10.16 12.88
CA SER A 17 -9.05 11.28 13.78
C SER A 17 -7.98 11.51 14.85
N MET A 18 -7.33 10.46 15.32
CA MET A 18 -6.20 10.55 16.24
C MET A 18 -4.97 11.09 15.51
N MET A 19 -4.62 10.55 14.33
CA MET A 19 -3.51 11.02 13.49
C MET A 19 -3.63 12.51 13.16
N THR A 20 -4.81 12.98 12.74
CA THR A 20 -5.05 14.40 12.43
C THR A 20 -4.84 15.30 13.66
N ARG A 21 -5.14 14.82 14.87
CA ARG A 21 -4.81 15.58 16.08
C ARG A 21 -3.32 15.61 16.35
N ALA A 22 -2.62 14.50 16.14
CA ALA A 22 -1.17 14.42 16.33
C ALA A 22 -0.43 15.27 15.30
N SER A 23 -0.86 15.29 14.02
CA SER A 23 -0.23 16.09 12.96
C SER A 23 -0.28 17.61 13.20
N ASN A 24 -1.21 18.09 14.04
CA ASN A 24 -1.24 19.50 14.45
C ASN A 24 -0.12 19.91 15.44
N ASN A 25 0.62 18.94 16.01
CA ASN A 25 1.71 19.20 16.95
C ASN A 25 2.79 18.12 16.82
N LEU A 26 3.43 18.07 15.67
CA LEU A 26 4.45 17.05 15.35
C LEU A 26 5.67 17.09 16.27
N ASP A 27 6.03 18.27 16.80
CA ASP A 27 7.16 18.42 17.73
C ASP A 27 6.95 17.65 19.04
N ALA A 28 5.71 17.32 19.41
CA ALA A 28 5.38 16.54 20.58
C ALA A 28 5.30 15.01 20.30
N VAL A 29 5.38 14.59 19.04
CA VAL A 29 5.29 13.16 18.69
C VAL A 29 6.59 12.46 19.04
N VAL A 30 6.48 11.45 19.90
CA VAL A 30 7.61 10.57 20.25
C VAL A 30 7.77 9.49 19.20
N TYR A 31 9.00 9.28 18.73
CA TYR A 31 9.33 8.24 17.77
C TYR A 31 10.66 7.57 18.08
N ASP A 32 10.78 6.33 17.60
CA ASP A 32 11.99 5.51 17.68
C ASP A 32 12.43 5.07 16.28
N SER A 33 13.71 4.73 16.13
CA SER A 33 14.22 4.10 14.90
C SER A 33 14.22 2.58 15.10
N LYS A 34 13.49 1.83 14.26
CA LYS A 34 13.52 0.36 14.20
C LYS A 34 14.82 -0.13 13.55
N ALA A 35 15.27 0.59 12.49
CA ALA A 35 16.49 0.36 11.73
C ALA A 35 16.93 1.65 11.02
N PHE A 36 18.00 1.59 10.23
CA PHE A 36 18.40 2.71 9.39
C PHE A 36 17.26 3.07 8.40
N ASN A 37 16.77 4.31 8.45
CA ASN A 37 15.62 4.80 7.68
C ASN A 37 14.29 4.06 7.91
N ASP A 38 14.14 3.38 9.04
CA ASP A 38 12.91 2.72 9.45
C ASP A 38 12.49 3.26 10.82
N PHE A 39 11.35 3.96 10.86
CA PHE A 39 10.87 4.69 12.04
C PHE A 39 9.53 4.14 12.49
N VAL A 40 9.29 4.21 13.79
CA VAL A 40 7.99 3.98 14.40
C VAL A 40 7.69 5.11 15.39
N SER A 41 6.48 5.61 15.38
CA SER A 41 6.04 6.61 16.35
C SER A 41 4.97 6.04 17.31
N GLU A 42 4.72 6.79 18.38
CA GLU A 42 3.56 6.51 19.22
C GLU A 42 2.22 6.59 18.46
N VAL A 43 2.21 7.32 17.33
CA VAL A 43 1.04 7.45 16.45
C VAL A 43 0.76 6.16 15.71
N ASP A 44 1.80 5.45 15.21
CA ASP A 44 1.66 4.11 14.59
C ASP A 44 1.05 3.13 15.59
N LYS A 45 1.61 3.05 16.79
CA LYS A 45 1.17 2.15 17.86
C LYS A 45 -0.26 2.45 18.34
N GLU A 46 -0.61 3.72 18.50
CA GLU A 46 -1.96 4.10 18.91
C GLU A 46 -2.98 3.89 17.79
N SER A 47 -2.59 4.14 16.53
CA SER A 47 -3.41 3.81 15.35
C SER A 47 -3.70 2.31 15.31
N GLU A 48 -2.66 1.49 15.44
CA GLU A 48 -2.80 0.04 15.50
C GLU A 48 -3.75 -0.40 16.63
N ARG A 49 -3.54 0.11 17.85
CA ARG A 49 -4.38 -0.21 19.01
C ARG A 49 -5.87 0.08 18.73
N ILE A 50 -6.16 1.24 18.14
CA ILE A 50 -7.53 1.63 17.79
C ILE A 50 -8.14 0.70 16.76
N ILE A 51 -7.37 0.33 15.72
CA ILE A 51 -7.84 -0.56 14.66
C ILE A 51 -8.07 -1.97 15.21
N LEU A 52 -7.13 -2.50 15.99
CA LEU A 52 -7.24 -3.81 16.65
C LEU A 52 -8.47 -3.89 17.54
N GLU A 53 -8.73 -2.87 18.36
CA GLU A 53 -9.93 -2.81 19.23
C GLU A 53 -11.21 -3.00 18.42
N VAL A 54 -11.40 -2.21 17.36
CA VAL A 54 -12.61 -2.27 16.53
C VAL A 54 -12.77 -3.60 15.80
N LEU A 55 -11.69 -4.13 15.23
CA LEU A 55 -11.74 -5.38 14.46
C LEU A 55 -11.91 -6.60 15.36
N SER A 56 -11.20 -6.66 16.51
CA SER A 56 -11.31 -7.79 17.44
C SER A 56 -12.68 -7.85 18.13
N GLU A 57 -13.29 -6.70 18.42
CA GLU A 57 -14.65 -6.63 18.95
C GLU A 57 -15.66 -7.18 17.94
N ALA A 58 -15.54 -6.78 16.66
CA ALA A 58 -16.47 -7.19 15.61
C ALA A 58 -16.23 -8.63 15.11
N TYR A 59 -14.97 -9.08 15.11
CA TYR A 59 -14.54 -10.36 14.53
C TYR A 59 -13.55 -11.11 15.45
N PRO A 60 -13.97 -11.59 16.63
CA PRO A 60 -13.07 -12.14 17.66
C PRO A 60 -12.37 -13.45 17.27
N HIS A 61 -12.80 -14.08 16.16
CA HIS A 61 -12.22 -15.33 15.68
C HIS A 61 -11.33 -15.17 14.44
N HIS A 62 -11.24 -13.96 13.88
CA HIS A 62 -10.35 -13.68 12.77
C HIS A 62 -8.90 -13.56 13.25
N ARG A 63 -7.97 -13.90 12.38
CA ARG A 63 -6.57 -13.53 12.56
C ARG A 63 -6.39 -12.06 12.15
N ILE A 64 -5.51 -11.37 12.85
CA ILE A 64 -5.10 -10.01 12.47
C ILE A 64 -3.57 -10.01 12.43
N THR A 65 -3.02 -9.65 11.28
CA THR A 65 -1.58 -9.45 11.09
C THR A 65 -1.35 -7.97 10.83
N THR A 66 -0.47 -7.36 11.61
CA THR A 66 -0.20 -5.92 11.56
C THR A 66 1.29 -5.65 11.67
N GLU A 67 1.72 -4.48 11.26
CA GLU A 67 3.14 -4.11 11.18
C GLU A 67 3.80 -4.08 12.56
N GLU A 68 3.19 -3.42 13.56
CA GLU A 68 3.87 -3.08 14.80
C GLU A 68 3.89 -4.24 15.81
N SER A 69 2.77 -4.89 16.04
CA SER A 69 2.67 -5.97 17.04
C SER A 69 2.64 -7.37 16.42
N GLY A 70 2.69 -7.49 15.11
CA GLY A 70 2.73 -8.77 14.40
C GLY A 70 1.37 -9.45 14.31
N SER A 71 1.31 -10.75 14.55
CA SER A 71 0.10 -11.56 14.30
C SER A 71 -0.65 -11.90 15.57
N HIS A 72 -1.96 -11.67 15.58
CA HIS A 72 -2.91 -11.97 16.64
C HIS A 72 -3.91 -13.03 16.19
N GLY A 73 -4.30 -13.93 17.08
CA GLY A 73 -5.25 -14.99 16.80
C GLY A 73 -4.60 -16.31 16.35
N LYS A 74 -5.40 -17.21 15.76
CA LYS A 74 -4.94 -18.56 15.39
C LYS A 74 -4.10 -18.52 14.11
N ALA A 75 -2.96 -19.23 14.09
CA ALA A 75 -2.05 -19.26 12.94
C ALA A 75 -2.68 -19.75 11.61
N LYS A 76 -3.70 -20.62 11.69
CA LYS A 76 -4.46 -21.12 10.53
C LYS A 76 -5.92 -20.67 10.65
N ALA A 77 -6.16 -19.38 10.52
CA ALA A 77 -7.52 -18.84 10.46
C ALA A 77 -8.01 -18.83 9.00
N GLU A 78 -9.31 -19.08 8.80
CA GLU A 78 -9.96 -18.97 7.50
C GLU A 78 -10.08 -17.52 7.05
N TYR A 79 -10.21 -16.60 8.03
CA TYR A 79 -10.37 -15.16 7.84
C TYR A 79 -9.20 -14.43 8.49
N GLU A 80 -8.60 -13.51 7.74
CA GLU A 80 -7.45 -12.74 8.19
C GLU A 80 -7.58 -11.27 7.79
N TRP A 81 -7.13 -10.38 8.66
CA TRP A 81 -6.91 -8.98 8.36
C TRP A 81 -5.41 -8.73 8.26
N ILE A 82 -4.99 -7.99 7.25
CA ILE A 82 -3.61 -7.50 7.10
C ILE A 82 -3.67 -5.98 7.14
N ILE A 83 -2.89 -5.36 8.04
CA ILE A 83 -3.04 -3.96 8.41
C ILE A 83 -1.68 -3.28 8.45
N ASP A 84 -1.58 -2.14 7.78
CA ASP A 84 -0.60 -1.12 8.05
C ASP A 84 -1.32 0.05 8.75
N PRO A 85 -0.99 0.31 10.02
CA PRO A 85 -1.64 1.36 10.79
C PRO A 85 -1.24 2.77 10.34
N LEU A 86 -0.06 2.94 9.73
CA LEU A 86 0.45 4.21 9.21
C LEU A 86 1.52 3.98 8.13
N ASP A 87 1.12 3.63 6.91
CA ASP A 87 2.02 3.59 5.76
C ASP A 87 2.54 4.99 5.44
N GLY A 88 3.85 5.17 5.48
CA GLY A 88 4.52 6.45 5.30
C GLY A 88 4.84 7.20 6.61
N THR A 89 5.25 6.49 7.67
CA THR A 89 5.64 7.06 8.98
C THR A 89 6.65 8.21 8.85
N THR A 90 7.67 8.06 8.00
CA THR A 90 8.64 9.13 7.74
C THR A 90 7.96 10.40 7.21
N ASN A 91 7.03 10.26 6.27
CA ASN A 91 6.27 11.39 5.73
C ASN A 91 5.43 12.06 6.83
N PHE A 92 4.75 11.26 7.65
CA PHE A 92 3.98 11.77 8.78
C PHE A 92 4.83 12.60 9.74
N LEU A 93 5.98 12.07 10.16
CA LEU A 93 6.90 12.73 11.08
C LEU A 93 7.46 14.07 10.54
N HIS A 94 7.53 14.21 9.22
CA HIS A 94 7.98 15.44 8.56
C HIS A 94 6.83 16.38 8.14
N GLY A 95 5.58 16.07 8.52
CA GLY A 95 4.41 16.88 8.12
C GLY A 95 4.11 16.82 6.62
N HIS A 96 4.63 15.81 5.93
CA HIS A 96 4.34 15.57 4.52
C HIS A 96 3.11 14.70 4.39
N GLY A 97 2.02 15.24 3.84
CA GLY A 97 0.67 14.62 3.83
C GLY A 97 0.51 13.40 2.92
N GLN A 98 1.57 12.65 2.66
CA GLN A 98 1.58 11.44 1.85
C GLN A 98 1.75 10.21 2.77
N TYR A 99 0.69 9.89 3.50
CA TYR A 99 0.59 8.73 4.38
C TYR A 99 -0.84 8.21 4.43
N ALA A 100 -1.01 6.94 4.79
CA ALA A 100 -2.32 6.30 4.80
C ALA A 100 -2.43 5.18 5.85
N ILE A 101 -3.68 4.79 6.14
CA ILE A 101 -4.04 3.53 6.81
C ILE A 101 -4.39 2.53 5.71
N SER A 102 -3.77 1.35 5.73
CA SER A 102 -4.03 0.27 4.78
C SER A 102 -4.63 -0.94 5.51
N ILE A 103 -5.79 -1.43 5.07
CA ILE A 103 -6.50 -2.57 5.66
C ILE A 103 -6.98 -3.49 4.56
N ALA A 104 -6.51 -4.73 4.57
CA ALA A 104 -6.97 -5.80 3.69
C ALA A 104 -7.67 -6.89 4.50
N PHE A 105 -8.75 -7.46 3.97
CA PHE A 105 -9.39 -8.64 4.50
C PHE A 105 -9.20 -9.81 3.53
N LEU A 106 -8.75 -10.94 4.08
CA LEU A 106 -8.49 -12.16 3.36
C LEU A 106 -9.43 -13.27 3.81
N HIS A 107 -9.89 -14.03 2.81
CA HIS A 107 -10.59 -15.29 3.02
C HIS A 107 -9.77 -16.41 2.39
N LYS A 108 -9.38 -17.40 3.18
CA LYS A 108 -8.53 -18.54 2.75
C LYS A 108 -7.26 -18.09 2.01
N GLY A 109 -6.63 -17.01 2.49
CA GLY A 109 -5.40 -16.46 1.92
C GLY A 109 -5.57 -15.60 0.67
N LEU A 110 -6.80 -15.38 0.20
CA LEU A 110 -7.08 -14.50 -0.94
C LEU A 110 -7.64 -13.16 -0.46
N VAL A 111 -7.09 -12.06 -0.92
CA VAL A 111 -7.60 -10.72 -0.61
C VAL A 111 -8.97 -10.55 -1.27
N GLU A 112 -10.00 -10.28 -0.48
CA GLU A 112 -11.37 -10.11 -0.94
C GLU A 112 -11.93 -8.70 -0.73
N GLU A 113 -11.43 -8.00 0.32
CA GLU A 113 -11.81 -6.62 0.61
C GLU A 113 -10.58 -5.79 0.88
N ALA A 114 -10.61 -4.54 0.47
CA ALA A 114 -9.53 -3.59 0.65
C ALA A 114 -10.04 -2.20 1.01
N LEU A 115 -9.29 -1.54 1.88
CA LEU A 115 -9.46 -0.15 2.24
C LEU A 115 -8.09 0.50 2.39
N VAL A 116 -7.88 1.64 1.73
CA VAL A 116 -6.77 2.56 1.99
C VAL A 116 -7.35 3.94 2.24
N PHE A 117 -7.01 4.54 3.37
CA PHE A 117 -7.51 5.87 3.73
C PHE A 117 -6.37 6.84 3.97
N ALA A 118 -6.30 7.90 3.17
CA ALA A 118 -5.36 9.01 3.30
C ALA A 118 -6.03 10.16 4.09
N PRO A 119 -5.75 10.34 5.39
CA PRO A 119 -6.47 11.31 6.22
C PRO A 119 -6.28 12.75 5.76
N GLU A 120 -5.06 13.12 5.40
CA GLU A 120 -4.70 14.49 5.01
C GLU A 120 -5.43 14.96 3.75
N ARG A 121 -5.64 14.04 2.81
CA ARG A 121 -6.35 14.32 1.55
C ARG A 121 -7.84 14.01 1.63
N ASN A 122 -8.31 13.41 2.74
CA ASN A 122 -9.65 12.86 2.87
C ASN A 122 -10.03 11.96 1.67
N GLU A 123 -9.11 11.12 1.25
CA GLU A 123 -9.27 10.17 0.15
C GLU A 123 -9.45 8.76 0.70
N LEU A 124 -10.61 8.18 0.44
CA LEU A 124 -10.96 6.82 0.82
C LEU A 124 -11.00 5.94 -0.43
N PHE A 125 -10.03 5.04 -0.57
CA PHE A 125 -10.01 4.02 -1.59
C PHE A 125 -10.58 2.72 -1.02
N THR A 126 -11.50 2.10 -1.75
CA THR A 126 -12.07 0.80 -1.36
C THR A 126 -12.22 -0.10 -2.57
N ALA A 127 -12.08 -1.41 -2.35
CA ALA A 127 -12.39 -2.43 -3.34
C ALA A 127 -12.97 -3.67 -2.67
N SER A 128 -13.86 -4.33 -3.38
CA SER A 128 -14.33 -5.69 -3.08
C SER A 128 -14.14 -6.54 -4.33
N LYS A 129 -13.63 -7.75 -4.16
CA LYS A 129 -13.33 -8.66 -5.27
C LYS A 129 -14.56 -8.86 -6.18
N GLY A 130 -14.36 -8.58 -7.48
CA GLY A 130 -15.40 -8.66 -8.51
C GLY A 130 -16.39 -7.50 -8.52
N LYS A 131 -16.23 -6.46 -7.67
CA LYS A 131 -17.19 -5.33 -7.60
C LYS A 131 -16.61 -4.00 -8.06
N GLY A 132 -15.30 -3.96 -8.35
CA GLY A 132 -14.57 -2.79 -8.78
C GLY A 132 -14.04 -1.95 -7.63
N ALA A 133 -13.18 -0.98 -7.97
CA ALA A 133 -12.55 -0.05 -7.05
C ALA A 133 -13.24 1.33 -7.05
N LEU A 134 -13.25 1.95 -5.87
CA LEU A 134 -13.87 3.26 -5.63
C LEU A 134 -12.89 4.20 -4.93
N LEU A 135 -12.95 5.48 -5.29
CA LEU A 135 -12.38 6.60 -4.55
C LEU A 135 -13.52 7.52 -4.11
N ASN A 136 -13.71 7.68 -2.80
CA ASN A 136 -14.81 8.48 -2.24
C ASN A 136 -16.15 8.14 -2.91
N ASP A 137 -16.50 6.84 -2.92
CA ASP A 137 -17.71 6.26 -3.52
C ASP A 137 -17.85 6.43 -5.04
N ARG A 138 -16.85 6.98 -5.73
CA ARG A 138 -16.82 7.10 -7.19
C ARG A 138 -15.93 6.02 -7.79
N ARG A 139 -16.44 5.34 -8.82
CA ARG A 139 -15.70 4.28 -9.51
C ARG A 139 -14.44 4.83 -10.18
N ILE A 140 -13.30 4.18 -9.93
CA ILE A 140 -12.01 4.50 -10.52
C ILE A 140 -11.55 3.41 -11.50
N ARG A 141 -10.62 3.78 -12.36
CA ARG A 141 -9.95 2.89 -13.32
C ARG A 141 -8.51 3.31 -13.50
N VAL A 142 -7.66 2.32 -13.76
CA VAL A 142 -6.28 2.55 -14.19
C VAL A 142 -6.22 3.40 -15.47
N SER A 143 -5.10 4.00 -15.74
CA SER A 143 -4.89 4.87 -16.91
C SER A 143 -5.08 4.10 -18.23
N LYS A 144 -5.34 4.84 -19.30
CA LYS A 144 -5.48 4.29 -20.67
C LYS A 144 -4.21 4.42 -21.50
N ARG A 145 -3.12 4.96 -20.92
CA ARG A 145 -1.83 5.08 -21.61
C ARG A 145 -1.30 3.70 -21.97
N LYS A 146 -0.58 3.65 -23.07
CA LYS A 146 -0.07 2.39 -23.63
C LYS A 146 1.42 2.43 -23.89
N GLU A 147 1.93 3.64 -24.09
CA GLU A 147 3.33 3.87 -24.48
C GLU A 147 4.11 4.37 -23.27
N MET A 148 5.26 3.76 -23.02
CA MET A 148 6.08 4.01 -21.84
C MET A 148 6.51 5.48 -21.72
N ASN A 149 6.82 6.14 -22.83
CA ASN A 149 7.25 7.54 -22.86
C ASN A 149 6.17 8.54 -22.41
N GLU A 150 4.92 8.12 -22.32
CA GLU A 150 3.82 8.92 -21.79
C GLU A 150 3.54 8.62 -20.30
N CYS A 151 4.19 7.58 -19.75
CA CYS A 151 3.87 7.04 -18.44
C CYS A 151 4.62 7.75 -17.32
N LEU A 152 3.92 7.97 -16.20
CA LEU A 152 4.46 8.40 -14.92
C LEU A 152 4.54 7.19 -13.99
N ILE A 153 5.73 6.84 -13.51
CA ILE A 153 5.97 5.64 -12.73
C ILE A 153 6.23 5.98 -11.26
N GLY A 154 5.51 5.33 -10.35
CA GLY A 154 5.78 5.36 -8.90
C GLY A 154 6.82 4.32 -8.51
N THR A 155 7.59 4.60 -7.45
CA THR A 155 8.60 3.68 -6.91
C THR A 155 8.94 4.01 -5.46
N GLY A 156 9.51 3.05 -4.74
CA GLY A 156 10.20 3.25 -3.46
C GLY A 156 11.68 2.94 -3.55
N PHE A 157 12.46 3.36 -2.55
CA PHE A 157 13.89 3.09 -2.48
C PHE A 157 14.16 1.92 -1.54
N PRO A 158 15.01 0.94 -1.88
CA PRO A 158 15.39 -0.16 -0.99
C PRO A 158 16.39 0.33 0.09
N VAL A 159 15.96 1.28 0.91
CA VAL A 159 16.85 1.96 1.87
C VAL A 159 17.18 1.11 3.10
N VAL A 160 16.28 0.18 3.46
CA VAL A 160 16.48 -0.74 4.60
C VAL A 160 17.42 -1.87 4.21
N ASP A 161 17.25 -2.44 3.02
CA ASP A 161 18.14 -3.47 2.46
C ASP A 161 18.90 -2.90 1.25
N GLN A 162 20.08 -2.40 1.50
CA GLN A 162 20.93 -1.78 0.48
C GLN A 162 21.58 -2.78 -0.49
N SER A 163 21.46 -4.08 -0.25
CA SER A 163 22.00 -5.11 -1.16
C SER A 163 21.38 -5.05 -2.57
N MET A 164 20.15 -4.52 -2.67
CA MET A 164 19.44 -4.36 -3.94
C MET A 164 19.63 -2.99 -4.58
N MET A 165 20.41 -2.08 -3.97
CA MET A 165 20.52 -0.69 -4.40
C MET A 165 21.07 -0.53 -5.81
N ASP A 166 22.13 -1.25 -6.17
CA ASP A 166 22.73 -1.15 -7.50
C ASP A 166 21.76 -1.62 -8.60
N GLN A 167 21.07 -2.73 -8.37
CA GLN A 167 20.04 -3.24 -9.28
C GLN A 167 18.87 -2.24 -9.40
N TYR A 168 18.40 -1.72 -8.26
CA TYR A 168 17.34 -0.71 -8.22
C TYR A 168 17.72 0.54 -9.04
N LEU A 169 18.94 1.07 -8.85
CA LEU A 169 19.41 2.26 -9.55
C LEU A 169 19.55 2.02 -11.05
N ALA A 170 19.97 0.83 -11.49
CA ALA A 170 20.01 0.46 -12.89
C ALA A 170 18.62 0.43 -13.52
N ILE A 171 17.63 -0.18 -12.85
CA ILE A 171 16.23 -0.18 -13.27
C ILE A 171 15.65 1.23 -13.31
N LEU A 172 15.86 2.03 -12.26
CA LEU A 172 15.38 3.41 -12.20
C LEU A 172 15.96 4.27 -13.33
N LYS A 173 17.27 4.14 -13.59
CA LYS A 173 17.92 4.84 -14.72
C LYS A 173 17.25 4.55 -16.06
N ASP A 174 16.91 3.29 -16.28
CA ASP A 174 16.22 2.87 -17.51
C ASP A 174 14.80 3.44 -17.58
N PHE A 175 14.05 3.41 -16.49
CA PHE A 175 12.73 4.04 -16.44
C PHE A 175 12.81 5.54 -16.71
N LEU A 176 13.76 6.26 -16.10
CA LEU A 176 13.95 7.71 -16.34
C LEU A 176 14.25 8.02 -17.80
N GLY A 177 14.95 7.13 -18.50
CA GLY A 177 15.25 7.30 -19.93
C GLY A 177 14.10 6.95 -20.87
N LYS A 178 13.08 6.24 -20.39
CA LYS A 178 11.99 5.66 -21.22
C LYS A 178 10.60 6.19 -20.89
N THR A 179 10.43 6.93 -19.80
CA THR A 179 9.12 7.39 -19.29
C THR A 179 9.02 8.91 -19.21
N ALA A 180 7.83 9.42 -18.97
CA ALA A 180 7.61 10.84 -18.67
C ALA A 180 8.21 11.28 -17.33
N GLY A 181 8.56 10.34 -16.47
CA GLY A 181 9.23 10.59 -15.21
C GLY A 181 8.90 9.57 -14.13
N ALA A 182 9.60 9.66 -13.00
CA ALA A 182 9.35 8.85 -11.82
C ALA A 182 8.90 9.70 -10.63
N ARG A 183 8.17 9.06 -9.70
CA ARG A 183 7.77 9.64 -8.41
C ARG A 183 8.16 8.70 -7.30
N ARG A 184 8.77 9.24 -6.25
CA ARG A 184 9.03 8.55 -4.97
C ARG A 184 8.25 9.27 -3.89
N GLU A 185 6.98 8.88 -3.72
CA GLU A 185 6.08 9.59 -2.82
C GLU A 185 6.17 9.08 -1.37
N GLY A 186 6.62 7.84 -1.14
CA GLY A 186 6.98 7.30 0.17
C GLY A 186 5.83 6.70 0.97
N SER A 187 4.79 6.23 0.28
CA SER A 187 3.68 5.42 0.79
C SER A 187 3.28 4.44 -0.30
N ALA A 188 3.65 3.17 -0.15
CA ALA A 188 3.39 2.14 -1.16
C ALA A 188 1.88 1.90 -1.36
N ALA A 189 1.09 1.94 -0.28
CA ALA A 189 -0.36 1.82 -0.36
C ALA A 189 -0.98 2.94 -1.20
N LEU A 190 -0.50 4.20 -1.04
CA LEU A 190 -0.99 5.33 -1.84
C LEU A 190 -0.47 5.30 -3.28
N ASP A 191 0.75 4.85 -3.52
CA ASP A 191 1.29 4.69 -4.87
C ASP A 191 0.45 3.68 -5.67
N LEU A 192 0.09 2.54 -5.09
CA LEU A 192 -0.85 1.58 -5.68
C LEU A 192 -2.23 2.19 -5.90
N CYS A 193 -2.76 2.95 -4.95
CA CYS A 193 -4.03 3.67 -5.10
C CYS A 193 -3.98 4.71 -6.24
N ASN A 194 -2.85 5.40 -6.39
CA ASN A 194 -2.64 6.35 -7.48
C ASN A 194 -2.56 5.64 -8.85
N VAL A 195 -2.00 4.43 -8.93
CA VAL A 195 -2.10 3.58 -10.14
C VAL A 195 -3.56 3.22 -10.42
N ALA A 196 -4.30 2.78 -9.41
CA ALA A 196 -5.71 2.41 -9.56
C ALA A 196 -6.60 3.58 -10.01
N ALA A 197 -6.27 4.81 -9.58
CA ALA A 197 -6.97 6.03 -9.97
C ALA A 197 -6.50 6.63 -11.31
N GLY A 198 -5.48 6.04 -11.95
CA GLY A 198 -4.90 6.54 -13.21
C GLY A 198 -4.09 7.82 -13.06
N ARG A 199 -3.63 8.14 -11.85
CA ARG A 199 -2.73 9.26 -11.54
C ARG A 199 -1.27 8.88 -11.79
N LEU A 200 -0.92 7.62 -11.51
CA LEU A 200 0.29 6.95 -11.95
C LEU A 200 -0.08 5.91 -13.00
N ASP A 201 0.86 5.62 -13.90
CA ASP A 201 0.69 4.65 -14.97
C ASP A 201 1.35 3.31 -14.66
N GLY A 202 2.15 3.26 -13.62
CA GLY A 202 2.75 2.06 -13.07
C GLY A 202 3.43 2.33 -11.74
N PHE A 203 3.71 1.27 -11.02
CA PHE A 203 4.45 1.28 -9.75
C PHE A 203 5.34 0.03 -9.69
N PHE A 204 6.54 0.18 -9.17
CA PHE A 204 7.40 -0.95 -8.81
C PHE A 204 8.17 -0.65 -7.54
N GLU A 205 8.34 -1.66 -6.70
CA GLU A 205 9.16 -1.56 -5.49
C GLU A 205 9.68 -2.93 -5.06
N PHE A 206 10.80 -2.92 -4.34
CA PHE A 206 11.48 -4.09 -3.82
C PHE A 206 11.11 -4.34 -2.37
N ASN A 207 11.01 -5.61 -1.99
CA ASN A 207 11.07 -6.11 -0.61
C ASN A 207 10.04 -5.50 0.36
N LEU A 208 8.87 -5.13 -0.15
CA LEU A 208 7.74 -4.64 0.64
C LEU A 208 7.14 -5.77 1.51
N LYS A 209 6.43 -5.37 2.55
CA LYS A 209 5.73 -6.31 3.43
C LYS A 209 4.27 -6.48 2.99
N PRO A 210 3.61 -7.57 3.41
CA PRO A 210 2.22 -7.80 3.03
C PRO A 210 1.26 -6.66 3.40
N TRP A 211 1.50 -5.95 4.49
CA TRP A 211 0.65 -4.85 4.94
C TRP A 211 0.75 -3.62 4.05
N ASP A 212 1.92 -3.35 3.44
CA ASP A 212 2.13 -2.24 2.50
C ASP A 212 1.31 -2.43 1.22
N ILE A 213 1.13 -3.69 0.77
CA ILE A 213 0.70 -3.99 -0.60
C ILE A 213 -0.63 -4.77 -0.73
N ALA A 214 -1.10 -5.46 0.32
CA ALA A 214 -2.28 -6.31 0.19
C ALA A 214 -3.54 -5.54 -0.24
N ALA A 215 -3.85 -4.44 0.44
CA ALA A 215 -5.03 -3.64 0.10
C ALA A 215 -4.87 -2.93 -1.25
N GLY A 216 -3.74 -2.25 -1.47
CA GLY A 216 -3.45 -1.54 -2.71
C GLY A 216 -3.50 -2.45 -3.94
N SER A 217 -3.00 -3.70 -3.82
CA SER A 217 -3.04 -4.68 -4.91
C SER A 217 -4.46 -5.01 -5.35
N LEU A 218 -5.38 -5.28 -4.42
CA LEU A 218 -6.78 -5.53 -4.78
C LEU A 218 -7.43 -4.29 -5.41
N ILE A 219 -7.13 -3.09 -4.90
CA ILE A 219 -7.66 -1.83 -5.46
C ILE A 219 -7.19 -1.66 -6.92
N VAL A 220 -5.91 -1.94 -7.23
CA VAL A 220 -5.39 -1.92 -8.61
C VAL A 220 -6.10 -2.93 -9.49
N GLN A 221 -6.22 -4.19 -9.04
CA GLN A 221 -6.87 -5.26 -9.80
C GLN A 221 -8.33 -4.93 -10.10
N GLU A 222 -9.08 -4.44 -9.13
CA GLU A 222 -10.49 -4.06 -9.28
C GLU A 222 -10.67 -2.76 -10.11
N ALA A 223 -9.62 -1.94 -10.25
CA ALA A 223 -9.59 -0.83 -11.18
C ALA A 223 -9.23 -1.24 -12.62
N GLY A 224 -8.92 -2.52 -12.87
CA GLY A 224 -8.56 -3.07 -14.18
C GLY A 224 -7.07 -3.06 -14.49
N GLY A 225 -6.21 -2.88 -13.49
CA GLY A 225 -4.77 -3.09 -13.56
C GLY A 225 -4.39 -4.55 -13.31
N ILE A 226 -3.11 -4.84 -13.52
CA ILE A 226 -2.50 -6.12 -13.20
C ILE A 226 -1.41 -5.88 -12.16
N VAL A 227 -1.30 -6.80 -11.19
CA VAL A 227 -0.26 -6.81 -10.17
C VAL A 227 0.49 -8.13 -10.26
N THR A 228 1.82 -8.08 -10.31
CA THR A 228 2.71 -9.25 -10.36
C THR A 228 3.94 -9.01 -9.49
N ASP A 229 4.74 -10.04 -9.30
CA ASP A 229 6.14 -9.86 -8.91
C ASP A 229 7.02 -9.51 -10.14
N PHE A 230 8.34 -9.47 -9.95
CA PHE A 230 9.29 -9.12 -11.02
C PHE A 230 9.47 -10.22 -12.09
N GLU A 231 9.01 -11.44 -11.81
CA GLU A 231 8.95 -12.57 -12.73
C GLU A 231 7.64 -12.60 -13.54
N GLY A 232 6.71 -11.70 -13.24
CA GLY A 232 5.38 -11.71 -13.83
C GLY A 232 4.40 -12.67 -13.17
N GLU A 233 4.79 -13.27 -12.02
CA GLU A 233 4.00 -14.25 -11.29
C GLU A 233 3.14 -13.60 -10.20
N GLN A 234 2.15 -14.35 -9.69
CA GLN A 234 1.23 -13.87 -8.66
C GLN A 234 1.77 -14.15 -7.25
N THR A 235 3.05 -13.83 -6.99
CA THR A 235 3.71 -14.12 -5.72
C THR A 235 4.18 -12.87 -4.95
N TRP A 236 3.78 -11.68 -5.37
CA TRP A 236 4.18 -10.39 -4.77
C TRP A 236 3.92 -10.30 -3.25
N LEU A 237 2.82 -10.84 -2.73
CA LEU A 237 2.55 -10.85 -1.29
C LEU A 237 3.59 -11.66 -0.49
N ARG A 238 4.23 -12.63 -1.12
CA ARG A 238 5.24 -13.49 -0.50
C ARG A 238 6.65 -12.94 -0.72
N THR A 239 6.94 -12.45 -1.92
CA THR A 239 8.28 -11.97 -2.29
C THR A 239 8.54 -10.55 -1.84
N GLY A 240 7.49 -9.73 -1.73
CA GLY A 240 7.60 -8.29 -1.48
C GLY A 240 8.03 -7.48 -2.70
N ASN A 241 8.45 -8.13 -3.79
CA ASN A 241 8.76 -7.47 -5.05
C ASN A 241 7.46 -7.29 -5.84
N ILE A 242 7.11 -6.08 -6.20
CA ILE A 242 5.82 -5.79 -6.83
C ILE A 242 5.97 -4.91 -8.06
N VAL A 243 5.19 -5.24 -9.10
CA VAL A 243 4.93 -4.38 -10.26
C VAL A 243 3.43 -4.29 -10.45
N ALA A 244 2.91 -3.06 -10.55
CA ALA A 244 1.49 -2.80 -10.75
C ALA A 244 1.29 -1.79 -11.87
N ALA A 245 0.47 -2.10 -12.90
CA ALA A 245 0.22 -1.21 -14.02
C ALA A 245 -1.00 -1.67 -14.85
N PRO A 246 -1.49 -0.85 -15.80
CA PRO A 246 -2.36 -1.31 -16.87
C PRO A 246 -1.65 -2.40 -17.71
N PRO A 247 -2.38 -3.36 -18.32
CA PRO A 247 -1.78 -4.55 -18.93
C PRO A 247 -0.65 -4.28 -19.94
N LYS A 248 -0.79 -3.27 -20.81
CA LYS A 248 0.22 -2.95 -21.83
C LYS A 248 1.47 -2.29 -21.25
N VAL A 249 1.30 -1.48 -20.22
CA VAL A 249 2.41 -0.82 -19.51
C VAL A 249 3.15 -1.85 -18.66
N LEU A 250 2.44 -2.75 -17.97
CA LEU A 250 3.05 -3.82 -17.19
C LEU A 250 4.04 -4.65 -18.01
N ALA A 251 3.65 -5.08 -19.20
CA ALA A 251 4.53 -5.88 -20.05
C ALA A 251 5.84 -5.16 -20.38
N GLN A 252 5.78 -3.85 -20.63
CA GLN A 252 6.97 -3.03 -20.89
C GLN A 252 7.80 -2.81 -19.62
N MET A 253 7.14 -2.62 -18.44
CA MET A 253 7.84 -2.50 -17.17
C MET A 253 8.62 -3.78 -16.82
N LEU A 254 8.00 -4.95 -17.01
CA LEU A 254 8.66 -6.24 -16.76
C LEU A 254 9.88 -6.45 -17.68
N GLN A 255 9.81 -6.01 -18.95
CA GLN A 255 10.98 -6.05 -19.87
C GLN A 255 12.14 -5.17 -19.36
N VAL A 256 11.85 -4.00 -18.80
CA VAL A 256 12.87 -3.13 -18.19
C VAL A 256 13.49 -3.81 -16.97
N ILE A 257 12.69 -4.39 -16.09
CA ILE A 257 13.17 -5.06 -14.88
C ILE A 257 14.02 -6.29 -15.24
N GLU A 258 13.55 -7.12 -16.18
CA GLU A 258 14.25 -8.33 -16.61
C GLU A 258 15.65 -8.04 -17.18
N ALA A 259 15.84 -6.90 -17.83
CA ALA A 259 17.13 -6.51 -18.39
C ALA A 259 18.22 -6.22 -17.34
N HIS A 260 17.83 -6.14 -16.05
CA HIS A 260 18.73 -5.81 -14.93
C HIS A 260 18.72 -6.87 -13.81
N LYS A 261 18.28 -8.11 -14.11
CA LYS A 261 18.37 -9.25 -13.20
C LYS A 261 19.77 -9.84 -13.09
#